data_9c598a1d5089d55471b607f74a86bac6
#
_entry.id   9c598a1d5089d55471b607f74a86bac6
#
_cell.length_a   1.000
_cell.length_b   1.000
_cell.length_c   1.000
_cell.angle_alpha   90.00
_cell.angle_beta   90.00
_cell.angle_gamma   90.00
#
_symmetry.space_group_name_H-M   'P 1'
#
loop_
_entity.id
_entity.type
_entity.pdbx_description
1 polymer ?
#
loop_
_entity_poly.entity_id
_entity_poly.type
_entity_poly.pdbx_seq_one_letter_code
_entity_poly.pdbx_strand_id
1 'polypeptide(L)'
;MKSILPIFCYFLLLSCGGVNSERIEAVLANEIVAEKSLQFENAVLFDQGNEMIANVRDELARTPKKNNSRLKLMLVLAKMQELASISDSFLLELEGLKVSLLDAAGEDDETIMFNTSKAIARRFKGRKKRYSCSEANLWALKNRDNRESVNDYFINVSGNSPSKRGLELWEKFNGFNLGFIKSMASYEMYGRKYTFLSKNINSFSDQKDLHYQVKRMIYDGNKVNNFEDFSALRDVYMVLSKPEQVKIGELDRHWVVATFKDASIVQAIMRITQIENEVLTARKYAFENWMNKVQYGRFSYNLHEPVITGPESINLGERIDLIVSTSLNDQYNRVKVETDQPDARIKYNEDGTATISFIPQKGQKSISGKHIIKDSKGIDCTKEWKYNLKR
;
A
#
# COMPACT_ATOMS: atom_id res chain seq x y z
N MET A 1 6.06 -9.89 12.71
CA MET A 1 6.28 -8.63 11.98
C MET A 1 6.73 -7.58 12.97
N LYS A 2 7.99 -7.18 12.91
CA LYS A 2 8.57 -6.20 13.84
C LYS A 2 8.21 -4.82 13.35
N SER A 3 7.49 -4.06 14.19
CA SER A 3 7.14 -2.67 13.97
C SER A 3 8.41 -1.83 13.83
N ILE A 4 8.54 -1.16 12.69
CA ILE A 4 9.51 -0.08 12.53
C ILE A 4 8.95 1.09 13.34
N LEU A 5 9.50 1.27 14.55
CA LEU A 5 9.22 2.43 15.39
C LEU A 5 9.83 3.65 14.68
N PRO A 6 9.10 4.76 14.54
CA PRO A 6 9.67 5.95 13.93
C PRO A 6 10.79 6.50 14.82
N ILE A 7 11.94 6.74 14.23
CA ILE A 7 13.11 7.39 14.82
C ILE A 7 12.78 8.90 15.07
N PHE A 8 11.74 9.17 15.83
CA PHE A 8 11.24 10.54 16.02
C PHE A 8 11.68 11.21 17.35
N CYS A 9 12.43 10.49 18.22
CA CYS A 9 12.67 10.95 19.60
C CYS A 9 14.08 11.44 19.94
N TYR A 10 14.97 11.73 18.98
CA TYR A 10 16.35 12.04 19.35
C TYR A 10 16.81 13.50 19.17
N PHE A 11 15.94 14.45 18.82
CA PHE A 11 16.38 15.82 18.47
C PHE A 11 15.99 16.95 19.45
N LEU A 12 15.67 16.68 20.71
CA LEU A 12 15.26 17.74 21.67
C LEU A 12 16.28 18.07 22.77
N LEU A 13 17.56 17.80 22.59
CA LEU A 13 18.56 18.19 23.61
C LEU A 13 19.79 18.86 23.02
N LEU A 14 19.67 20.04 22.46
CA LEU A 14 20.83 20.93 22.25
C LEU A 14 20.39 22.39 22.16
N SER A 15 20.00 22.98 23.30
CA SER A 15 20.08 24.45 23.44
C SER A 15 20.94 24.78 24.67
N CYS A 16 21.94 25.60 24.43
CA CYS A 16 22.87 26.28 25.31
C CYS A 16 24.32 25.80 25.25
N GLY A 17 25.10 26.50 24.44
CA GLY A 17 26.57 26.42 24.40
C GLY A 17 27.05 26.54 22.97
N GLY A 18 27.99 27.41 22.68
CA GLY A 18 28.50 27.67 21.33
C GLY A 18 28.73 26.42 20.52
N VAL A 19 27.90 26.25 19.52
CA VAL A 19 27.87 25.01 18.68
C VAL A 19 29.11 25.06 17.82
N ASN A 20 30.08 24.20 18.08
CA ASN A 20 31.27 24.02 17.27
C ASN A 20 30.87 23.72 15.83
N SER A 21 31.47 24.35 14.83
CA SER A 21 31.20 24.13 13.40
C SER A 21 31.27 22.61 13.02
N GLU A 22 32.16 21.86 13.67
CA GLU A 22 32.30 20.42 13.52
C GLU A 22 31.03 19.64 13.93
N ARG A 23 30.30 20.12 14.94
CA ARG A 23 29.02 19.48 15.34
C ARG A 23 27.91 19.76 14.35
N ILE A 24 27.86 20.95 13.79
CA ILE A 24 26.88 21.27 12.71
C ILE A 24 27.15 20.42 11.49
N GLU A 25 28.39 20.34 11.07
CA GLU A 25 28.80 19.48 9.93
C GLU A 25 28.44 18.00 10.17
N ALA A 26 28.69 17.47 11.37
CA ALA A 26 28.35 16.09 11.71
C ALA A 26 26.82 15.83 11.70
N VAL A 27 26.01 16.80 12.16
CA VAL A 27 24.55 16.71 12.11
C VAL A 27 24.07 16.71 10.67
N LEU A 28 24.54 17.67 9.85
CA LEU A 28 24.18 17.77 8.43
C LEU A 28 24.61 16.51 7.65
N ALA A 29 25.78 15.93 7.95
CA ALA A 29 26.23 14.69 7.35
C ALA A 29 25.26 13.53 7.62
N ASN A 30 24.81 13.38 8.87
CA ASN A 30 23.85 12.34 9.24
C ASN A 30 22.49 12.55 8.55
N GLU A 31 22.03 13.80 8.44
CA GLU A 31 20.78 14.13 7.75
C GLU A 31 20.84 13.84 6.24
N ILE A 32 21.97 14.12 5.61
CA ILE A 32 22.18 13.78 4.19
C ILE A 32 22.19 12.26 3.97
N VAL A 33 22.76 11.49 4.90
CA VAL A 33 22.72 10.02 4.83
C VAL A 33 21.28 9.51 5.02
N ALA A 34 20.54 10.08 5.98
CA ALA A 34 19.13 9.74 6.20
C ALA A 34 18.26 10.06 4.97
N GLU A 35 18.49 11.22 4.34
CA GLU A 35 17.80 11.61 3.11
C GLU A 35 18.05 10.63 1.97
N LYS A 36 19.29 10.17 1.76
CA LYS A 36 19.61 9.15 0.75
C LYS A 36 18.87 7.83 0.99
N SER A 37 18.73 7.43 2.25
CA SER A 37 17.96 6.23 2.62
C SER A 37 16.48 6.39 2.27
N LEU A 38 15.89 7.56 2.56
CA LEU A 38 14.50 7.88 2.19
C LEU A 38 14.30 7.89 0.67
N GLN A 39 15.23 8.50 -0.08
CA GLN A 39 15.16 8.51 -1.54
C GLN A 39 15.20 7.10 -2.13
N PHE A 40 16.08 6.25 -1.59
CA PHE A 40 16.13 4.84 -2.01
C PHE A 40 14.82 4.12 -1.71
N GLU A 41 14.27 4.31 -0.50
CA GLU A 41 12.98 3.72 -0.12
C GLU A 41 11.85 4.21 -1.03
N ASN A 42 11.82 5.51 -1.34
CA ASN A 42 10.85 6.10 -2.27
C ASN A 42 10.95 5.50 -3.66
N ALA A 43 12.18 5.29 -4.18
CA ALA A 43 12.40 4.64 -5.46
C ALA A 43 11.85 3.21 -5.47
N VAL A 44 12.13 2.43 -4.42
CA VAL A 44 11.61 1.06 -4.25
C VAL A 44 10.07 1.04 -4.21
N LEU A 45 9.45 1.91 -3.41
CA LEU A 45 8.00 2.00 -3.30
C LEU A 45 7.34 2.41 -4.61
N PHE A 46 7.95 3.36 -5.33
CA PHE A 46 7.48 3.82 -6.64
C PHE A 46 7.54 2.70 -7.69
N ASP A 47 8.65 1.99 -7.76
CA ASP A 47 8.85 0.88 -8.70
C ASP A 47 7.93 -0.30 -8.39
N GLN A 48 7.76 -0.66 -7.10
CA GLN A 48 6.79 -1.66 -6.67
C GLN A 48 5.37 -1.31 -7.13
N GLY A 49 4.95 -0.05 -6.96
CA GLY A 49 3.64 0.41 -7.43
C GLY A 49 3.47 0.30 -8.95
N ASN A 50 4.50 0.64 -9.72
CA ASN A 50 4.50 0.50 -11.18
C ASN A 50 4.45 -0.97 -11.62
N GLU A 51 5.18 -1.85 -10.93
CA GLU A 51 5.15 -3.29 -11.16
C GLU A 51 3.76 -3.88 -10.86
N MET A 52 3.11 -3.48 -9.78
CA MET A 52 1.74 -3.91 -9.48
C MET A 52 0.77 -3.55 -10.61
N ILE A 53 0.84 -2.33 -11.14
CA ILE A 53 0.02 -1.92 -12.30
C ILE A 53 0.35 -2.75 -13.54
N ALA A 54 1.63 -3.01 -13.81
CA ALA A 54 2.07 -3.82 -14.94
C ALA A 54 1.53 -5.25 -14.83
N ASN A 55 1.63 -5.86 -13.66
CA ASN A 55 1.13 -7.21 -13.38
C ASN A 55 -0.38 -7.33 -13.64
N VAL A 56 -1.19 -6.37 -13.19
CA VAL A 56 -2.64 -6.36 -13.45
C VAL A 56 -2.93 -6.17 -14.94
N ARG A 57 -2.15 -5.34 -15.63
CA ARG A 57 -2.29 -5.12 -17.10
C ARG A 57 -1.97 -6.38 -17.89
N ASP A 58 -0.89 -7.07 -17.54
CA ASP A 58 -0.47 -8.32 -18.18
C ASP A 58 -1.49 -9.42 -17.95
N GLU A 59 -2.03 -9.50 -16.74
CA GLU A 59 -3.09 -10.45 -16.44
C GLU A 59 -4.38 -10.17 -17.22
N LEU A 60 -4.75 -8.90 -17.33
CA LEU A 60 -5.89 -8.48 -18.16
C LEU A 60 -5.68 -8.84 -19.63
N ALA A 61 -4.45 -8.70 -20.15
CA ALA A 61 -4.12 -9.07 -21.52
C ALA A 61 -4.27 -10.58 -21.77
N ARG A 62 -3.92 -11.42 -20.78
CA ARG A 62 -4.02 -12.88 -20.83
C ARG A 62 -5.43 -13.40 -20.57
N THR A 63 -6.30 -12.63 -19.94
CA THR A 63 -7.66 -13.05 -19.56
C THR A 63 -8.60 -13.00 -20.77
N PRO A 64 -9.29 -14.11 -21.13
CA PRO A 64 -10.19 -14.15 -22.27
C PRO A 64 -11.32 -13.13 -22.18
N LYS A 65 -11.75 -12.57 -23.33
CA LYS A 65 -12.78 -11.52 -23.39
C LYS A 65 -14.13 -11.89 -22.77
N LYS A 66 -14.49 -13.16 -22.80
CA LYS A 66 -15.76 -13.68 -22.26
C LYS A 66 -15.69 -14.05 -20.75
N ASN A 67 -14.54 -13.84 -20.09
CA ASN A 67 -14.40 -14.19 -18.68
C ASN A 67 -14.90 -13.02 -17.80
N ASN A 68 -15.80 -13.32 -16.87
CA ASN A 68 -16.33 -12.34 -15.90
C ASN A 68 -15.23 -11.67 -15.04
N SER A 69 -14.12 -12.38 -14.82
CA SER A 69 -12.93 -11.81 -14.13
C SER A 69 -12.31 -10.65 -14.89
N ARG A 70 -12.50 -10.57 -16.21
CA ARG A 70 -11.96 -9.49 -17.03
C ARG A 70 -12.51 -8.12 -16.64
N LEU A 71 -13.84 -8.01 -16.41
CA LEU A 71 -14.46 -6.74 -15.97
C LEU A 71 -13.89 -6.28 -14.63
N LYS A 72 -13.64 -7.22 -13.73
CA LYS A 72 -13.05 -6.94 -12.42
C LYS A 72 -11.61 -6.44 -12.57
N LEU A 73 -10.79 -7.09 -13.40
CA LEU A 73 -9.42 -6.65 -13.71
C LEU A 73 -9.38 -5.27 -14.35
N MET A 74 -10.32 -4.98 -15.25
CA MET A 74 -10.43 -3.64 -15.86
C MET A 74 -10.74 -2.56 -14.82
N LEU A 75 -11.65 -2.81 -13.89
CA LEU A 75 -11.96 -1.90 -12.81
C LEU A 75 -10.74 -1.69 -11.90
N VAL A 76 -10.07 -2.77 -11.48
CA VAL A 76 -8.89 -2.70 -10.63
C VAL A 76 -7.78 -1.90 -11.32
N LEU A 77 -7.48 -2.20 -12.58
CA LEU A 77 -6.48 -1.45 -13.35
C LEU A 77 -6.84 0.03 -13.46
N ALA A 78 -8.09 0.37 -13.77
CA ALA A 78 -8.55 1.75 -13.87
C ALA A 78 -8.39 2.49 -12.54
N LYS A 79 -8.75 1.85 -11.42
CA LYS A 79 -8.62 2.44 -10.08
C LYS A 79 -7.16 2.61 -9.65
N MET A 80 -6.30 1.64 -9.90
CA MET A 80 -4.87 1.79 -9.62
C MET A 80 -4.25 2.91 -10.45
N GLN A 81 -4.64 3.06 -11.73
CA GLN A 81 -4.18 4.16 -12.58
C GLN A 81 -4.70 5.52 -12.11
N GLU A 82 -5.95 5.61 -11.65
CA GLU A 82 -6.53 6.81 -11.06
C GLU A 82 -5.74 7.23 -9.81
N LEU A 83 -5.51 6.31 -8.88
CA LEU A 83 -4.75 6.55 -7.65
C LEU A 83 -3.28 6.90 -7.94
N ALA A 84 -2.65 6.26 -8.94
CA ALA A 84 -1.33 6.63 -9.41
C ALA A 84 -1.30 8.07 -9.93
N SER A 85 -2.30 8.47 -10.73
CA SER A 85 -2.36 9.83 -11.27
C SER A 85 -2.54 10.88 -10.18
N ILE A 86 -3.36 10.61 -9.17
CA ILE A 86 -3.58 11.51 -8.02
C ILE A 86 -2.28 11.65 -7.22
N SER A 87 -1.62 10.53 -6.88
CA SER A 87 -0.36 10.55 -6.13
C SER A 87 0.78 11.20 -6.93
N ASP A 88 0.94 10.85 -8.21
CA ASP A 88 2.00 11.43 -9.07
C ASP A 88 1.82 12.94 -9.22
N SER A 89 0.58 13.45 -9.30
CA SER A 89 0.31 14.89 -9.35
C SER A 89 0.82 15.60 -8.09
N PHE A 90 0.52 15.04 -6.91
CA PHE A 90 0.97 15.64 -5.65
C PHE A 90 2.47 15.49 -5.42
N LEU A 91 3.07 14.35 -5.78
CA LEU A 91 4.53 14.16 -5.76
C LEU A 91 5.26 15.18 -6.66
N LEU A 92 4.70 15.51 -7.83
CA LEU A 92 5.24 16.56 -8.70
C LEU A 92 5.14 17.95 -8.06
N GLU A 93 4.10 18.21 -7.26
CA GLU A 93 3.99 19.47 -6.50
C GLU A 93 5.06 19.54 -5.39
N LEU A 94 5.31 18.43 -4.69
CA LEU A 94 6.39 18.37 -3.66
C LEU A 94 7.77 18.58 -4.28
N GLU A 95 8.04 17.98 -5.44
CA GLU A 95 9.29 18.24 -6.18
C GLU A 95 9.40 19.71 -6.62
N GLY A 96 8.28 20.31 -7.07
CA GLY A 96 8.23 21.75 -7.38
C GLY A 96 8.51 22.63 -6.17
N LEU A 97 8.08 22.18 -4.99
CA LEU A 97 8.35 22.85 -3.72
C LEU A 97 9.84 22.81 -3.37
N LYS A 98 10.52 21.65 -3.56
CA LYS A 98 11.98 21.53 -3.38
C LYS A 98 12.72 22.49 -4.30
N VAL A 99 12.35 22.55 -5.60
CA VAL A 99 12.94 23.50 -6.57
C VAL A 99 12.80 24.93 -6.06
N SER A 100 11.59 25.35 -5.66
CA SER A 100 11.34 26.71 -5.21
C SER A 100 12.06 27.07 -3.92
N LEU A 101 12.25 26.08 -3.04
CA LEU A 101 13.00 26.26 -1.79
C LEU A 101 14.50 26.42 -2.05
N LEU A 102 15.08 25.63 -2.95
CA LEU A 102 16.49 25.72 -3.35
C LEU A 102 16.78 27.05 -4.07
N ASP A 103 15.88 27.49 -4.96
CA ASP A 103 15.96 28.80 -5.61
C ASP A 103 15.91 29.94 -4.58
N ALA A 104 15.00 29.90 -3.62
CA ALA A 104 14.90 30.87 -2.53
C ALA A 104 16.15 30.87 -1.62
N ALA A 105 16.84 29.73 -1.51
CA ALA A 105 18.11 29.62 -0.78
C ALA A 105 19.32 30.16 -1.57
N GLY A 106 19.14 30.54 -2.83
CA GLY A 106 20.21 31.06 -3.70
C GLY A 106 21.11 29.98 -4.29
N GLU A 107 20.60 28.75 -4.44
CA GLU A 107 21.30 27.71 -5.18
C GLU A 107 21.23 27.98 -6.69
N ASP A 108 22.27 27.60 -7.41
CA ASP A 108 22.31 27.76 -8.88
C ASP A 108 21.46 26.72 -9.61
N ASP A 109 21.07 27.03 -10.86
CA ASP A 109 20.22 26.18 -11.68
C ASP A 109 20.80 24.76 -11.87
N GLU A 110 22.10 24.60 -11.94
CA GLU A 110 22.77 23.31 -12.09
C GLU A 110 22.59 22.46 -10.82
N THR A 111 22.83 23.06 -9.66
CA THR A 111 22.65 22.43 -8.36
C THR A 111 21.18 22.06 -8.13
N ILE A 112 20.24 22.94 -8.51
CA ILE A 112 18.80 22.63 -8.45
C ILE A 112 18.44 21.45 -9.33
N MET A 113 18.97 21.40 -10.57
CA MET A 113 18.72 20.30 -11.51
C MET A 113 19.25 18.96 -11.00
N PHE A 114 20.37 18.94 -10.32
CA PHE A 114 20.93 17.71 -9.73
C PHE A 114 20.17 17.21 -8.50
N ASN A 115 19.50 18.11 -7.79
CA ASN A 115 18.84 17.83 -6.53
C ASN A 115 17.30 17.65 -6.64
N THR A 116 16.77 17.70 -7.85
CA THR A 116 15.34 17.55 -8.11
C THR A 116 15.08 16.59 -9.25
N SER A 117 13.85 16.10 -9.34
CA SER A 117 13.47 15.19 -10.43
C SER A 117 13.75 15.81 -11.80
N LYS A 118 14.48 15.10 -12.67
CA LYS A 118 14.76 15.53 -14.06
C LYS A 118 13.51 15.90 -14.84
N ALA A 119 12.35 15.41 -14.45
CA ALA A 119 11.06 15.72 -15.06
C ALA A 119 10.61 17.16 -14.79
N ILE A 120 11.03 17.77 -13.68
CA ILE A 120 10.69 19.14 -13.28
C ILE A 120 11.76 20.13 -13.74
N ALA A 121 13.01 19.78 -13.57
CA ALA A 121 14.16 20.62 -13.97
C ALA A 121 14.18 20.93 -15.48
N ARG A 122 13.70 20.00 -16.31
CA ARG A 122 13.49 20.30 -17.73
C ARG A 122 12.12 20.95 -17.89
N ARG A 123 12.08 22.25 -18.17
CA ARG A 123 10.92 22.99 -18.68
C ARG A 123 10.50 22.41 -20.03
N PHE A 124 9.90 21.22 -20.05
CA PHE A 124 9.41 20.61 -21.28
C PHE A 124 8.13 21.32 -21.73
N LYS A 125 8.26 22.20 -22.70
CA LYS A 125 7.14 22.67 -23.49
C LYS A 125 6.38 21.44 -24.06
N GLY A 126 5.16 21.20 -23.60
CA GLY A 126 4.19 20.35 -24.29
C GLY A 126 4.13 18.86 -23.94
N ARG A 127 4.96 18.29 -23.04
CA ARG A 127 4.84 16.89 -22.64
C ARG A 127 4.27 16.75 -21.22
N LYS A 128 3.38 15.78 -21.00
CA LYS A 128 2.89 15.43 -19.66
C LYS A 128 4.08 15.10 -18.76
N LYS A 129 4.25 15.87 -17.69
CA LYS A 129 5.24 15.59 -16.65
C LYS A 129 4.89 14.28 -15.99
N ARG A 130 5.86 13.41 -15.82
CA ARG A 130 5.73 12.19 -15.02
C ARG A 130 6.65 12.31 -13.83
N TYR A 131 6.16 11.92 -12.66
CA TYR A 131 6.99 11.81 -11.47
C TYR A 131 8.05 10.72 -11.70
N SER A 132 9.26 11.00 -11.23
CA SER A 132 10.33 10.01 -11.06
C SER A 132 11.06 10.38 -9.79
N CYS A 133 11.42 9.39 -8.99
CA CYS A 133 12.19 9.64 -7.77
C CYS A 133 13.51 10.31 -8.13
N SER A 134 13.87 11.35 -7.38
CA SER A 134 15.13 12.07 -7.56
C SER A 134 16.24 11.42 -6.73
N GLU A 135 17.42 11.35 -7.30
CA GLU A 135 18.66 11.05 -6.56
C GLU A 135 19.33 12.38 -6.23
N ALA A 136 18.86 13.08 -5.20
CA ALA A 136 19.46 14.35 -4.81
C ALA A 136 20.85 14.15 -4.20
N ASN A 137 21.77 15.01 -4.61
CA ASN A 137 23.09 15.10 -3.99
C ASN A 137 23.17 16.33 -3.09
N LEU A 138 22.64 16.24 -1.88
CA LEU A 138 22.61 17.36 -0.93
C LEU A 138 24.02 17.80 -0.46
N TRP A 139 25.06 17.01 -0.72
CA TRP A 139 26.45 17.43 -0.50
C TRP A 139 26.88 18.57 -1.42
N ALA A 140 26.28 18.68 -2.61
CA ALA A 140 26.59 19.71 -3.58
C ALA A 140 25.98 21.08 -3.24
N LEU A 141 25.04 21.15 -2.31
CA LEU A 141 24.40 22.41 -1.89
C LEU A 141 25.43 23.35 -1.26
N LYS A 142 25.42 24.63 -1.67
CA LYS A 142 26.27 25.68 -1.12
C LYS A 142 25.73 26.22 0.21
N ASN A 143 24.41 26.29 0.32
CA ASN A 143 23.69 26.91 1.41
C ASN A 143 22.99 25.86 2.31
N ARG A 144 23.66 24.75 2.59
CA ARG A 144 23.10 23.57 3.31
C ARG A 144 22.43 23.89 4.63
N ASP A 145 23.02 24.79 5.45
CA ASP A 145 22.55 25.18 6.78
C ASP A 145 21.73 26.47 6.77
N ASN A 146 21.30 26.95 5.61
CA ASN A 146 20.52 28.20 5.54
C ASN A 146 19.14 28.01 6.13
N ARG A 147 18.92 28.46 7.35
CA ARG A 147 17.66 28.39 8.10
C ARG A 147 16.76 29.57 7.82
N GLU A 148 17.36 30.70 7.53
CA GLU A 148 16.64 31.97 7.27
C GLU A 148 15.75 31.78 6.03
N SER A 149 16.29 31.26 4.92
CA SER A 149 15.52 31.00 3.73
C SER A 149 14.36 30.00 3.96
N VAL A 150 14.54 28.99 4.83
CA VAL A 150 13.46 28.06 5.19
C VAL A 150 12.38 28.74 6.01
N ASN A 151 12.79 29.56 7.00
CA ASN A 151 11.85 30.33 7.80
C ASN A 151 11.06 31.31 6.93
N ASP A 152 11.72 32.11 6.10
CA ASP A 152 11.07 33.08 5.20
C ASP A 152 10.11 32.39 4.23
N TYR A 153 10.44 31.18 3.84
CA TYR A 153 9.61 30.41 2.92
C TYR A 153 8.34 29.83 3.57
N PHE A 154 8.46 29.19 4.74
CA PHE A 154 7.37 28.44 5.36
C PHE A 154 6.71 29.13 6.55
N ILE A 155 7.39 30.08 7.18
CA ILE A 155 6.97 30.68 8.44
C ILE A 155 6.72 32.19 8.24
N ASN A 156 5.75 32.74 8.93
CA ASN A 156 5.53 34.17 8.87
C ASN A 156 6.58 34.99 9.70
N VAL A 157 6.62 36.27 9.48
CA VAL A 157 7.59 37.20 10.14
C VAL A 157 7.53 37.10 11.66
N SER A 158 6.37 36.79 12.26
CA SER A 158 6.26 36.65 13.73
C SER A 158 6.87 35.34 14.25
N GLY A 159 7.18 34.38 13.35
CA GLY A 159 7.77 33.09 13.70
C GLY A 159 6.82 32.10 14.39
N ASN A 160 5.52 32.41 14.51
CA ASN A 160 4.56 31.63 15.28
C ASN A 160 3.43 31.01 14.46
N SER A 161 3.29 31.38 13.20
CA SER A 161 2.30 30.84 12.28
C SER A 161 2.91 30.59 10.89
N PRO A 162 2.28 29.75 10.07
CA PRO A 162 2.75 29.52 8.71
C PRO A 162 2.74 30.78 7.86
N SER A 163 3.66 30.85 6.89
CA SER A 163 3.58 31.80 5.78
C SER A 163 2.43 31.41 4.84
N LYS A 164 2.15 32.25 3.85
CA LYS A 164 1.21 31.89 2.78
C LYS A 164 1.60 30.59 2.07
N ARG A 165 2.89 30.40 1.77
CA ARG A 165 3.39 29.17 1.13
C ARG A 165 3.30 27.95 2.04
N GLY A 166 3.51 28.13 3.34
CA GLY A 166 3.32 27.09 4.34
C GLY A 166 1.87 26.64 4.42
N LEU A 167 0.91 27.56 4.40
CA LEU A 167 -0.53 27.26 4.35
C LEU A 167 -0.92 26.57 3.05
N GLU A 168 -0.40 27.02 1.91
CA GLU A 168 -0.63 26.37 0.61
C GLU A 168 -0.17 24.91 0.61
N LEU A 169 0.97 24.59 1.22
CA LEU A 169 1.43 23.21 1.38
C LEU A 169 0.44 22.40 2.23
N TRP A 170 0.00 22.95 3.37
CA TRP A 170 -0.96 22.30 4.26
C TRP A 170 -2.30 22.02 3.58
N GLU A 171 -2.86 23.01 2.87
CA GLU A 171 -4.10 22.88 2.14
C GLU A 171 -4.01 21.82 1.01
N LYS A 172 -2.92 21.86 0.25
CA LYS A 172 -2.67 20.89 -0.83
C LYS A 172 -2.51 19.47 -0.30
N PHE A 173 -1.80 19.29 0.81
CA PHE A 173 -1.65 17.99 1.46
C PHE A 173 -3.01 17.44 1.93
N ASN A 174 -3.80 18.28 2.60
CA ASN A 174 -5.15 17.89 3.02
C ASN A 174 -6.10 17.62 1.83
N GLY A 175 -5.99 18.40 0.77
CA GLY A 175 -6.74 18.19 -0.48
C GLY A 175 -6.36 16.87 -1.15
N PHE A 176 -5.07 16.56 -1.20
CA PHE A 176 -4.57 15.27 -1.68
C PHE A 176 -5.16 14.12 -0.85
N ASN A 177 -5.08 14.17 0.48
CA ASN A 177 -5.59 13.13 1.37
C ASN A 177 -7.07 12.84 1.12
N LEU A 178 -7.90 13.88 1.06
CA LEU A 178 -9.33 13.76 0.80
C LEU A 178 -9.60 13.12 -0.57
N GLY A 179 -8.93 13.59 -1.61
CA GLY A 179 -9.08 13.09 -2.98
C GLY A 179 -8.64 11.65 -3.12
N PHE A 180 -7.47 11.31 -2.57
CA PHE A 180 -6.89 9.98 -2.64
C PHE A 180 -7.76 8.95 -1.91
N ILE A 181 -8.15 9.23 -0.66
CA ILE A 181 -8.98 8.33 0.16
C ILE A 181 -10.37 8.16 -0.46
N LYS A 182 -10.97 9.25 -0.95
CA LYS A 182 -12.25 9.18 -1.65
C LYS A 182 -12.18 8.31 -2.90
N SER A 183 -11.15 8.48 -3.72
CA SER A 183 -10.93 7.67 -4.93
C SER A 183 -10.71 6.20 -4.59
N MET A 184 -9.90 5.92 -3.55
CA MET A 184 -9.63 4.56 -3.10
C MET A 184 -10.90 3.80 -2.69
N ALA A 185 -11.81 4.44 -1.96
CA ALA A 185 -12.95 3.79 -1.32
C ALA A 185 -14.31 4.04 -2.00
N SER A 186 -14.36 4.82 -3.10
CA SER A 186 -15.57 5.06 -3.86
C SER A 186 -15.47 4.41 -5.25
N TYR A 187 -16.33 3.41 -5.50
CA TYR A 187 -16.33 2.65 -6.75
C TYR A 187 -17.67 1.94 -6.98
N GLU A 188 -17.86 1.40 -8.16
CA GLU A 188 -18.99 0.53 -8.49
C GLU A 188 -18.48 -0.85 -8.89
N MET A 189 -19.02 -1.89 -8.25
CA MET A 189 -18.66 -3.29 -8.55
C MET A 189 -19.91 -4.17 -8.44
N TYR A 190 -20.14 -5.01 -9.44
CA TYR A 190 -21.27 -5.94 -9.51
C TYR A 190 -22.64 -5.23 -9.34
N GLY A 191 -22.80 -4.04 -9.94
CA GLY A 191 -24.03 -3.22 -9.83
C GLY A 191 -24.24 -2.61 -8.44
N ARG A 192 -23.29 -2.71 -7.52
CA ARG A 192 -23.31 -2.05 -6.22
C ARG A 192 -22.39 -0.85 -6.22
N LYS A 193 -22.94 0.29 -5.85
CA LYS A 193 -22.19 1.54 -5.69
C LYS A 193 -21.70 1.67 -4.25
N TYR A 194 -20.40 1.80 -4.10
CA TYR A 194 -19.73 2.10 -2.84
C TYR A 194 -19.33 3.58 -2.85
N THR A 195 -19.77 4.31 -1.85
CA THR A 195 -19.46 5.74 -1.72
C THR A 195 -18.88 5.99 -0.34
N PHE A 196 -17.69 6.57 -0.31
CA PHE A 196 -17.00 6.92 0.92
C PHE A 196 -16.94 8.45 1.10
N LEU A 197 -17.42 8.93 2.23
CA LEU A 197 -17.33 10.35 2.61
C LEU A 197 -16.03 10.57 3.37
N SER A 198 -14.97 10.86 2.65
CA SER A 198 -13.67 11.17 3.24
C SER A 198 -13.70 12.48 4.01
N LYS A 199 -13.03 12.51 5.16
CA LYS A 199 -12.82 13.72 5.98
C LYS A 199 -11.37 13.72 6.44
N ASN A 200 -10.75 14.90 6.52
CA ASN A 200 -9.47 15.02 7.18
C ASN A 200 -9.63 14.82 8.69
N ILE A 201 -8.69 14.11 9.29
CA ILE A 201 -8.58 13.96 10.73
C ILE A 201 -7.33 14.71 11.15
N ASN A 202 -7.52 15.97 11.57
CA ASN A 202 -6.45 16.91 11.87
C ASN A 202 -6.41 17.31 13.36
N SER A 203 -7.27 16.69 14.19
CA SER A 203 -7.32 16.95 15.63
C SER A 203 -7.24 15.61 16.36
N PHE A 204 -6.05 15.22 16.76
CA PHE A 204 -5.80 14.02 17.55
C PHE A 204 -4.54 14.24 18.41
N SER A 205 -4.51 13.59 19.58
CA SER A 205 -3.42 13.76 20.55
C SER A 205 -2.26 12.81 20.31
N ASP A 206 -2.55 11.59 19.87
CA ASP A 206 -1.57 10.54 19.61
C ASP A 206 -2.09 9.51 18.60
N GLN A 207 -1.28 8.50 18.30
CA GLN A 207 -1.62 7.44 17.35
C GLN A 207 -2.81 6.57 17.78
N LYS A 208 -3.08 6.44 19.08
CA LYS A 208 -4.22 5.67 19.59
C LYS A 208 -5.51 6.45 19.37
N ASP A 209 -5.49 7.74 19.63
CA ASP A 209 -6.61 8.64 19.39
C ASP A 209 -6.93 8.70 17.89
N LEU A 210 -5.91 8.88 17.04
CA LEU A 210 -6.08 8.83 15.59
C LEU A 210 -6.73 7.50 15.16
N HIS A 211 -6.22 6.36 15.63
CA HIS A 211 -6.78 5.05 15.30
C HIS A 211 -8.26 4.95 15.72
N TYR A 212 -8.61 5.44 16.90
CA TYR A 212 -10.00 5.44 17.38
C TYR A 212 -10.90 6.31 16.50
N GLN A 213 -10.47 7.52 16.14
CA GLN A 213 -11.21 8.44 15.28
C GLN A 213 -11.40 7.86 13.87
N VAL A 214 -10.36 7.26 13.28
CA VAL A 214 -10.44 6.56 12.00
C VAL A 214 -11.45 5.44 12.06
N LYS A 215 -11.36 4.59 13.09
CA LYS A 215 -12.31 3.48 13.28
C LYS A 215 -13.74 3.98 13.37
N ARG A 216 -14.00 4.99 14.20
CA ARG A 216 -15.33 5.59 14.37
C ARG A 216 -15.85 6.18 13.04
N MET A 217 -15.02 6.92 12.33
CA MET A 217 -15.40 7.52 11.04
C MET A 217 -15.76 6.46 9.99
N ILE A 218 -15.00 5.37 9.91
CA ILE A 218 -15.25 4.32 8.93
C ILE A 218 -16.51 3.51 9.29
N TYR A 219 -16.73 3.16 10.57
CA TYR A 219 -17.87 2.34 10.99
C TYR A 219 -19.17 3.14 11.16
N ASP A 220 -19.10 4.29 11.85
CA ASP A 220 -20.28 5.02 12.24
C ASP A 220 -20.69 6.06 11.17
N GLY A 221 -19.71 6.64 10.48
CA GLY A 221 -19.93 7.76 9.56
C GLY A 221 -20.27 7.35 8.13
N ASN A 222 -19.78 6.23 7.65
CA ASN A 222 -19.84 5.90 6.22
C ASN A 222 -20.64 4.64 5.89
N LYS A 223 -21.09 3.86 6.88
CA LYS A 223 -21.74 2.56 6.64
C LYS A 223 -20.98 1.75 5.57
N VAL A 224 -19.65 1.68 5.71
CA VAL A 224 -18.81 0.92 4.77
C VAL A 224 -19.25 -0.52 4.84
N ASN A 225 -20.02 -0.95 3.85
CA ASN A 225 -20.54 -2.31 3.76
C ASN A 225 -19.46 -3.33 3.36
N ASN A 226 -18.25 -2.86 3.07
CA ASN A 226 -17.14 -3.70 2.64
C ASN A 226 -16.06 -3.73 3.73
N PHE A 227 -16.10 -4.80 4.53
CA PHE A 227 -15.15 -5.04 5.61
C PHE A 227 -13.70 -5.13 5.09
N GLU A 228 -13.52 -5.49 3.81
CA GLU A 228 -12.22 -5.65 3.16
C GLU A 228 -11.48 -4.32 3.01
N ASP A 229 -12.20 -3.23 2.73
CA ASP A 229 -11.60 -1.92 2.57
C ASP A 229 -11.18 -1.28 3.90
N PHE A 230 -11.68 -1.79 5.02
CA PHE A 230 -11.46 -1.18 6.34
C PHE A 230 -9.99 -1.14 6.73
N SER A 231 -9.28 -2.27 6.60
CA SER A 231 -7.87 -2.35 7.01
C SER A 231 -7.00 -1.39 6.20
N ALA A 232 -7.18 -1.39 4.89
CA ALA A 232 -6.40 -0.55 4.00
C ALA A 232 -6.73 0.94 4.19
N LEU A 233 -8.01 1.30 4.38
CA LEU A 233 -8.42 2.67 4.71
C LEU A 233 -7.79 3.14 6.01
N ARG A 234 -7.84 2.30 7.06
CA ARG A 234 -7.17 2.60 8.32
C ARG A 234 -5.70 2.87 8.11
N ASP A 235 -4.99 1.99 7.40
CA ASP A 235 -3.56 2.10 7.20
C ASP A 235 -3.19 3.35 6.40
N VAL A 236 -3.98 3.71 5.37
CA VAL A 236 -3.82 4.95 4.62
C VAL A 236 -4.05 6.19 5.51
N TYR A 237 -5.11 6.20 6.33
CA TYR A 237 -5.35 7.30 7.27
C TYR A 237 -4.23 7.44 8.30
N MET A 238 -3.73 6.32 8.84
CA MET A 238 -2.64 6.34 9.83
C MET A 238 -1.34 6.92 9.27
N VAL A 239 -1.10 6.78 7.97
CA VAL A 239 0.07 7.35 7.30
C VAL A 239 -0.14 8.82 6.93
N LEU A 240 -1.31 9.16 6.36
CA LEU A 240 -1.53 10.47 5.76
C LEU A 240 -2.11 11.51 6.72
N SER A 241 -2.70 11.12 7.87
CA SER A 241 -3.25 12.11 8.79
C SER A 241 -2.15 12.84 9.56
N LYS A 242 -2.27 14.16 9.62
CA LYS A 242 -1.37 15.03 10.40
C LYS A 242 -2.23 15.91 11.33
N PRO A 243 -1.81 16.08 12.60
CA PRO A 243 -2.50 17.01 13.48
C PRO A 243 -2.22 18.45 12.99
N GLU A 244 -3.26 19.29 12.92
CA GLU A 244 -3.08 20.70 12.58
C GLU A 244 -2.22 21.42 13.62
N GLN A 245 -2.43 21.09 14.90
CA GLN A 245 -1.66 21.61 16.02
C GLN A 245 -0.78 20.51 16.63
N VAL A 246 0.49 20.78 16.75
CA VAL A 246 1.49 19.91 17.35
C VAL A 246 1.98 20.54 18.63
N LYS A 247 1.92 19.80 19.74
CA LYS A 247 2.43 20.27 21.03
C LYS A 247 3.95 20.14 21.09
N ILE A 248 4.63 21.27 21.22
CA ILE A 248 6.09 21.35 21.42
C ILE A 248 6.36 22.03 22.76
N GLY A 249 6.73 21.25 23.76
CA GLY A 249 6.79 21.73 25.15
C GLY A 249 5.40 22.13 25.64
N GLU A 250 5.26 23.40 26.06
CA GLU A 250 3.98 23.96 26.52
C GLU A 250 3.18 24.69 25.43
N LEU A 251 3.72 24.77 24.20
CA LEU A 251 3.15 25.56 23.10
C LEU A 251 2.53 24.65 22.05
N ASP A 252 1.30 24.97 21.67
CA ASP A 252 0.67 24.40 20.47
C ASP A 252 1.11 25.19 19.25
N ARG A 253 1.67 24.52 18.26
CA ARG A 253 2.14 25.11 17.00
C ARG A 253 1.48 24.43 15.82
N HIS A 254 1.15 25.20 14.82
CA HIS A 254 0.68 24.65 13.55
C HIS A 254 1.71 23.66 12.99
N TRP A 255 1.25 22.55 12.39
CA TRP A 255 2.11 21.47 11.88
C TRP A 255 3.26 21.99 10.99
N VAL A 256 2.99 22.94 10.10
CA VAL A 256 4.02 23.54 9.23
C VAL A 256 5.10 24.22 10.06
N VAL A 257 4.72 24.98 11.10
CA VAL A 257 5.68 25.63 11.99
C VAL A 257 6.48 24.58 12.76
N ALA A 258 5.81 23.55 13.28
CA ALA A 258 6.47 22.46 14.00
C ALA A 258 7.46 21.68 13.12
N THR A 259 7.18 21.61 11.81
CA THR A 259 8.00 20.86 10.85
C THR A 259 9.18 21.67 10.33
N PHE A 260 8.99 22.94 9.99
CA PHE A 260 9.96 23.71 9.21
C PHE A 260 10.65 24.84 9.96
N LYS A 261 10.13 25.27 11.12
CA LYS A 261 10.77 26.36 11.89
C LYS A 261 12.19 25.98 12.30
N ASP A 262 13.13 26.88 12.02
CA ASP A 262 14.56 26.75 12.31
C ASP A 262 15.24 25.52 11.67
N ALA A 263 14.57 24.89 10.69
CA ALA A 263 15.15 23.82 9.89
C ALA A 263 16.18 24.37 8.90
N SER A 264 17.26 23.63 8.69
CA SER A 264 18.20 23.88 7.59
C SER A 264 17.58 23.52 6.24
N ILE A 265 18.19 23.95 5.12
CA ILE A 265 17.76 23.53 3.78
C ILE A 265 17.75 22.01 3.66
N VAL A 266 18.79 21.33 4.15
CA VAL A 266 18.87 19.86 4.15
C VAL A 266 17.70 19.25 4.91
N GLN A 267 17.41 19.76 6.13
CA GLN A 267 16.28 19.28 6.93
C GLN A 267 14.94 19.53 6.26
N ALA A 268 14.75 20.67 5.64
CA ALA A 268 13.52 21.00 4.95
C ALA A 268 13.30 20.08 3.74
N ILE A 269 14.33 19.80 2.94
CA ILE A 269 14.27 18.83 1.84
C ILE A 269 13.95 17.43 2.34
N MET A 270 14.64 16.98 3.40
CA MET A 270 14.38 15.68 4.02
C MET A 270 12.91 15.56 4.51
N ARG A 271 12.34 16.62 5.08
CA ARG A 271 10.91 16.62 5.49
C ARG A 271 9.96 16.52 4.31
N ILE A 272 10.26 17.19 3.21
CA ILE A 272 9.48 17.09 1.97
C ILE A 272 9.60 15.66 1.39
N THR A 273 10.79 15.06 1.34
CA THR A 273 11.02 13.67 0.92
C THR A 273 10.30 12.67 1.83
N GLN A 274 10.18 12.97 3.12
CA GLN A 274 9.40 12.15 4.04
C GLN A 274 7.90 12.19 3.70
N ILE A 275 7.35 13.36 3.31
CA ILE A 275 5.96 13.45 2.83
C ILE A 275 5.79 12.63 1.55
N GLU A 276 6.76 12.63 0.64
CA GLU A 276 6.75 11.77 -0.55
C GLU A 276 6.70 10.29 -0.18
N ASN A 277 7.51 9.85 0.81
CA ASN A 277 7.49 8.49 1.33
C ASN A 277 6.11 8.10 1.86
N GLU A 278 5.47 8.97 2.63
CA GLU A 278 4.12 8.75 3.15
C GLU A 278 3.09 8.61 2.03
N VAL A 279 3.18 9.42 0.98
CA VAL A 279 2.31 9.33 -0.20
C VAL A 279 2.50 8.00 -0.93
N LEU A 280 3.73 7.58 -1.14
CA LEU A 280 4.06 6.32 -1.82
C LEU A 280 3.65 5.10 -0.97
N THR A 281 3.81 5.17 0.35
CA THR A 281 3.35 4.14 1.30
C THR A 281 1.82 4.01 1.28
N ALA A 282 1.11 5.13 1.31
CA ALA A 282 -0.35 5.13 1.19
C ALA A 282 -0.82 4.56 -0.16
N ARG A 283 -0.12 4.91 -1.26
CA ARG A 283 -0.34 4.34 -2.60
C ARG A 283 -0.16 2.82 -2.60
N LYS A 284 0.89 2.31 -1.95
CA LYS A 284 1.14 0.87 -1.82
C LYS A 284 -0.03 0.18 -1.12
N TYR A 285 -0.47 0.67 0.04
CA TYR A 285 -1.61 0.10 0.77
C TYR A 285 -2.89 0.10 -0.07
N ALA A 286 -3.15 1.18 -0.79
CA ALA A 286 -4.30 1.27 -1.69
C ALA A 286 -4.21 0.26 -2.85
N PHE A 287 -3.03 0.07 -3.44
CA PHE A 287 -2.80 -0.88 -4.52
C PHE A 287 -2.93 -2.32 -4.06
N GLU A 288 -2.35 -2.67 -2.91
CA GLU A 288 -2.52 -3.99 -2.29
C GLU A 288 -3.99 -4.31 -2.05
N ASN A 289 -4.76 -3.35 -1.53
CA ASN A 289 -6.20 -3.51 -1.36
C ASN A 289 -6.93 -3.77 -2.70
N TRP A 290 -6.59 -3.02 -3.75
CA TRP A 290 -7.19 -3.22 -5.06
C TRP A 290 -6.78 -4.54 -5.71
N MET A 291 -5.52 -4.96 -5.57
CA MET A 291 -5.06 -6.27 -6.03
C MET A 291 -5.78 -7.41 -5.29
N ASN A 292 -5.99 -7.30 -3.99
CA ASN A 292 -6.73 -8.28 -3.21
C ASN A 292 -8.16 -8.46 -3.71
N LYS A 293 -8.81 -7.41 -4.26
CA LYS A 293 -10.14 -7.52 -4.87
C LYS A 293 -10.15 -8.41 -6.12
N VAL A 294 -9.05 -8.50 -6.85
CA VAL A 294 -8.90 -9.42 -8.00
C VAL A 294 -8.55 -10.82 -7.53
N GLN A 295 -7.73 -10.92 -6.49
CA GLN A 295 -7.27 -12.19 -5.94
C GLN A 295 -8.36 -12.91 -5.13
N TYR A 296 -9.41 -12.22 -4.68
CA TYR A 296 -10.55 -12.83 -4.01
C TYR A 296 -11.27 -13.81 -4.95
N GLY A 297 -11.06 -15.09 -4.69
CA GLY A 297 -11.45 -16.21 -5.57
C GLY A 297 -10.33 -16.74 -6.46
N ARG A 298 -9.13 -16.18 -6.33
CA ARG A 298 -7.91 -16.66 -6.97
C ARG A 298 -6.86 -16.94 -5.92
N PHE A 299 -7.04 -18.00 -5.16
CA PHE A 299 -5.89 -18.54 -4.47
C PHE A 299 -4.96 -19.16 -5.51
N SER A 300 -3.83 -18.53 -5.80
CA SER A 300 -2.77 -19.12 -6.57
C SER A 300 -2.06 -20.14 -5.70
N TYR A 301 -2.62 -21.33 -5.62
CA TYR A 301 -1.87 -22.42 -5.04
C TYR A 301 -0.86 -22.88 -6.09
N ASN A 302 0.38 -22.48 -5.93
CA ASN A 302 1.48 -23.06 -6.69
C ASN A 302 1.73 -24.51 -6.25
N LEU A 303 1.25 -24.89 -5.07
CA LEU A 303 1.33 -26.22 -4.48
C LEU A 303 -0.01 -26.52 -3.81
N HIS A 304 -0.81 -27.38 -4.42
CA HIS A 304 -1.98 -27.99 -3.80
C HIS A 304 -1.81 -29.50 -3.84
N GLU A 305 -1.96 -30.12 -2.70
CA GLU A 305 -1.94 -31.58 -2.60
C GLU A 305 -3.34 -32.08 -2.22
N PRO A 306 -3.86 -33.12 -2.88
CA PRO A 306 -5.09 -33.74 -2.45
C PRO A 306 -4.88 -34.41 -1.09
N VAL A 307 -5.74 -34.10 -0.14
CA VAL A 307 -5.80 -34.75 1.16
C VAL A 307 -7.03 -35.67 1.15
N ILE A 308 -6.80 -36.97 1.34
CA ILE A 308 -7.86 -37.96 1.31
C ILE A 308 -7.90 -38.64 2.68
N THR A 309 -9.03 -38.49 3.34
CA THR A 309 -9.30 -39.14 4.63
C THR A 309 -10.42 -40.16 4.48
N GLY A 310 -10.28 -41.27 5.16
CA GLY A 310 -11.25 -42.34 5.16
C GLY A 310 -11.09 -43.27 6.37
N PRO A 311 -11.90 -44.33 6.50
CA PRO A 311 -11.81 -45.23 7.62
C PRO A 311 -10.48 -45.98 7.66
N GLU A 312 -9.93 -46.21 8.83
CA GLU A 312 -8.68 -46.95 9.02
C GLU A 312 -8.78 -48.41 8.63
N SER A 313 -9.96 -49.03 8.75
CA SER A 313 -10.26 -50.39 8.35
C SER A 313 -11.59 -50.48 7.58
N ILE A 314 -11.72 -51.44 6.71
CA ILE A 314 -12.91 -51.64 5.89
C ILE A 314 -13.46 -53.04 6.03
N ASN A 315 -14.80 -53.17 6.06
CA ASN A 315 -15.52 -54.41 5.94
C ASN A 315 -16.00 -54.60 4.50
N LEU A 316 -15.86 -55.84 3.98
CA LEU A 316 -16.36 -56.13 2.64
C LEU A 316 -17.89 -56.06 2.61
N GLY A 317 -18.43 -55.36 1.62
CA GLY A 317 -19.87 -55.21 1.42
C GLY A 317 -20.46 -54.00 2.15
N GLU A 318 -19.71 -53.33 3.03
CA GLU A 318 -20.16 -52.09 3.65
C GLU A 318 -19.77 -50.86 2.80
N ARG A 319 -20.62 -49.86 2.84
CA ARG A 319 -20.34 -48.58 2.16
C ARG A 319 -19.30 -47.82 2.97
N ILE A 320 -18.32 -47.30 2.27
CA ILE A 320 -17.32 -46.39 2.88
C ILE A 320 -17.41 -45.01 2.25
N ASP A 321 -17.04 -44.01 3.03
CA ASP A 321 -16.96 -42.63 2.63
C ASP A 321 -15.51 -42.14 2.71
N LEU A 322 -15.02 -41.63 1.59
CA LEU A 322 -13.76 -40.91 1.51
C LEU A 322 -14.03 -39.41 1.42
N ILE A 323 -13.39 -38.65 2.26
CA ILE A 323 -13.42 -37.17 2.18
C ILE A 323 -12.20 -36.71 1.41
N VAL A 324 -12.45 -36.07 0.28
CA VAL A 324 -11.39 -35.45 -0.54
C VAL A 324 -11.42 -33.95 -0.31
N SER A 325 -10.29 -33.45 0.14
CA SER A 325 -10.04 -32.02 0.36
C SER A 325 -8.74 -31.61 -0.31
N THR A 326 -8.44 -30.34 -0.29
CA THR A 326 -7.11 -29.83 -0.64
C THR A 326 -6.39 -29.44 0.65
N SER A 327 -5.06 -29.47 0.65
CA SER A 327 -4.22 -29.01 1.77
C SER A 327 -4.49 -27.56 2.20
N LEU A 328 -5.19 -26.81 1.35
CA LEU A 328 -5.64 -25.43 1.60
C LEU A 328 -7.14 -25.36 1.29
N ASN A 329 -7.99 -25.22 2.32
CA ASN A 329 -9.43 -25.10 2.18
C ASN A 329 -9.82 -23.71 1.65
N ASP A 330 -10.54 -23.69 0.54
CA ASP A 330 -11.20 -22.51 0.00
C ASP A 330 -12.68 -22.81 -0.28
N GLN A 331 -13.56 -22.20 0.50
CA GLN A 331 -15.01 -22.34 0.32
C GLN A 331 -15.52 -21.82 -1.04
N TYR A 332 -14.75 -21.02 -1.75
CA TYR A 332 -15.12 -20.45 -3.06
C TYR A 332 -14.54 -21.23 -4.24
N ASN A 333 -13.47 -21.97 -4.04
CA ASN A 333 -12.85 -22.80 -5.07
C ASN A 333 -13.14 -24.28 -4.79
N ARG A 334 -14.38 -24.68 -5.06
CA ARG A 334 -14.84 -26.04 -4.77
C ARG A 334 -14.02 -27.06 -5.54
N VAL A 335 -13.56 -28.09 -4.83
CA VAL A 335 -12.88 -29.22 -5.40
C VAL A 335 -13.83 -29.95 -6.35
N LYS A 336 -13.40 -30.16 -7.60
CA LYS A 336 -14.02 -31.10 -8.50
C LYS A 336 -13.26 -32.43 -8.42
N VAL A 337 -13.95 -33.53 -8.22
CA VAL A 337 -13.33 -34.85 -8.04
C VAL A 337 -13.85 -35.80 -9.10
N GLU A 338 -12.94 -36.57 -9.65
CA GLU A 338 -13.24 -37.72 -10.51
C GLU A 338 -12.65 -38.99 -9.85
N THR A 339 -13.27 -40.15 -10.04
CA THR A 339 -12.81 -41.41 -9.47
C THR A 339 -12.93 -42.51 -10.50
N ASP A 340 -12.07 -43.53 -10.40
CA ASP A 340 -12.07 -44.75 -11.18
C ASP A 340 -13.15 -45.74 -10.73
N GLN A 341 -13.86 -45.46 -9.63
CA GLN A 341 -14.89 -46.31 -9.09
C GLN A 341 -16.25 -46.04 -9.77
N PRO A 342 -16.81 -46.96 -10.60
CA PRO A 342 -17.99 -46.68 -11.43
C PRO A 342 -19.29 -46.46 -10.66
N ASP A 343 -19.43 -47.05 -9.49
CA ASP A 343 -20.63 -46.98 -8.60
C ASP A 343 -20.47 -45.98 -7.47
N ALA A 344 -19.41 -45.17 -7.49
CA ALA A 344 -19.22 -44.15 -6.50
C ALA A 344 -20.23 -42.99 -6.63
N ARG A 345 -20.75 -42.55 -5.50
CA ARG A 345 -21.54 -41.33 -5.40
C ARG A 345 -20.65 -40.21 -4.86
N ILE A 346 -20.58 -39.11 -5.60
CA ILE A 346 -19.79 -37.93 -5.19
C ILE A 346 -20.78 -36.87 -4.72
N LYS A 347 -20.58 -36.41 -3.49
CA LYS A 347 -21.31 -35.27 -2.88
C LYS A 347 -20.33 -34.14 -2.61
N TYR A 348 -20.62 -32.94 -3.12
CA TYR A 348 -19.86 -31.74 -2.81
C TYR A 348 -20.45 -31.07 -1.58
N ASN A 349 -19.60 -30.79 -0.60
CA ASN A 349 -19.99 -30.20 0.69
C ASN A 349 -19.88 -28.66 0.65
N GLU A 350 -20.54 -28.00 1.61
CA GLU A 350 -20.54 -26.54 1.71
C GLU A 350 -19.18 -25.96 2.12
N ASP A 351 -18.38 -26.75 2.82
CA ASP A 351 -17.03 -26.42 3.26
C ASP A 351 -15.95 -26.53 2.17
N GLY A 352 -16.34 -26.81 0.92
CA GLY A 352 -15.44 -26.93 -0.21
C GLY A 352 -14.84 -28.34 -0.39
N THR A 353 -15.15 -29.31 0.48
CA THR A 353 -14.71 -30.69 0.33
C THR A 353 -15.66 -31.52 -0.55
N ALA A 354 -15.22 -32.70 -0.97
CA ALA A 354 -16.05 -33.69 -1.64
C ALA A 354 -16.02 -35.02 -0.88
N THR A 355 -17.19 -35.63 -0.71
CA THR A 355 -17.32 -36.97 -0.16
C THR A 355 -17.57 -37.97 -1.27
N ILE A 356 -16.76 -39.01 -1.34
CA ILE A 356 -16.92 -40.15 -2.30
C ILE A 356 -17.41 -41.37 -1.52
N SER A 357 -18.61 -41.83 -1.81
CA SER A 357 -19.23 -42.97 -1.16
C SER A 357 -19.30 -44.14 -2.14
N PHE A 358 -18.77 -45.30 -1.78
CA PHE A 358 -18.79 -46.51 -2.60
C PHE A 358 -18.74 -47.80 -1.77
N ILE A 359 -18.98 -48.93 -2.38
CA ILE A 359 -18.87 -50.27 -1.77
C ILE A 359 -17.62 -50.97 -2.32
N PRO A 360 -16.60 -51.24 -1.45
CA PRO A 360 -15.38 -51.90 -1.91
C PRO A 360 -15.64 -53.32 -2.45
N GLN A 361 -15.07 -53.62 -3.59
CA GLN A 361 -15.19 -54.97 -4.20
C GLN A 361 -14.20 -55.97 -3.55
N LYS A 362 -14.53 -57.28 -3.65
CA LYS A 362 -13.63 -58.30 -3.16
C LYS A 362 -12.31 -58.30 -3.94
N GLY A 363 -11.19 -58.11 -3.20
CA GLY A 363 -9.86 -58.03 -3.82
C GLY A 363 -9.39 -56.61 -4.16
N GLN A 364 -10.22 -55.61 -4.06
CA GLN A 364 -9.84 -54.21 -4.27
C GLN A 364 -8.88 -53.73 -3.19
N LYS A 365 -7.72 -53.22 -3.60
CA LYS A 365 -6.66 -52.77 -2.72
C LYS A 365 -6.58 -51.23 -2.60
N SER A 366 -7.11 -50.54 -3.59
CA SER A 366 -7.08 -49.09 -3.62
C SER A 366 -8.18 -48.53 -4.49
N ILE A 367 -8.49 -47.27 -4.31
CA ILE A 367 -9.28 -46.43 -5.22
C ILE A 367 -8.43 -45.27 -5.63
N SER A 368 -8.58 -44.77 -6.83
CA SER A 368 -7.85 -43.61 -7.38
C SER A 368 -8.78 -42.68 -8.14
N GLY A 369 -8.25 -41.55 -8.48
CA GLY A 369 -9.02 -40.54 -9.22
C GLY A 369 -8.24 -39.29 -9.48
N LYS A 370 -8.95 -38.23 -9.86
CA LYS A 370 -8.40 -36.91 -10.12
C LYS A 370 -9.06 -35.91 -9.23
N HIS A 371 -8.24 -35.02 -8.73
CA HIS A 371 -8.59 -33.84 -7.95
C HIS A 371 -8.33 -32.62 -8.84
N ILE A 372 -9.36 -31.85 -9.10
CA ILE A 372 -9.33 -30.73 -10.03
C ILE A 372 -9.72 -29.47 -9.26
N ILE A 373 -8.85 -28.48 -9.27
CA ILE A 373 -9.14 -27.13 -8.77
C ILE A 373 -8.81 -26.13 -9.87
N LYS A 374 -9.34 -24.91 -9.75
CA LYS A 374 -8.98 -23.83 -10.65
C LYS A 374 -7.80 -23.06 -10.09
N ASP A 375 -6.79 -22.84 -10.92
CA ASP A 375 -5.69 -21.94 -10.57
C ASP A 375 -6.13 -20.47 -10.53
N SER A 376 -5.21 -19.57 -10.18
CA SER A 376 -5.43 -18.12 -10.18
C SER A 376 -5.89 -17.54 -11.52
N LYS A 377 -5.70 -18.28 -12.62
CA LYS A 377 -6.10 -17.89 -13.99
C LYS A 377 -7.45 -18.50 -14.41
N GLY A 378 -8.08 -19.30 -13.51
CA GLY A 378 -9.29 -20.05 -13.83
C GLY A 378 -9.05 -21.28 -14.70
N ILE A 379 -7.79 -21.72 -14.83
CA ILE A 379 -7.40 -22.93 -15.55
C ILE A 379 -7.50 -24.12 -14.61
N ASP A 380 -8.07 -25.23 -15.09
CA ASP A 380 -8.18 -26.45 -14.31
C ASP A 380 -6.79 -27.05 -14.06
N CYS A 381 -6.39 -27.10 -12.81
CA CYS A 381 -5.20 -27.80 -12.33
C CYS A 381 -5.62 -29.17 -11.80
N THR A 382 -5.13 -30.19 -12.45
CA THR A 382 -5.50 -31.60 -12.16
C THR A 382 -4.33 -32.28 -11.46
N LYS A 383 -4.60 -32.94 -10.32
CA LYS A 383 -3.68 -33.87 -9.69
C LYS A 383 -4.36 -35.25 -9.51
N GLU A 384 -3.58 -36.29 -9.67
CA GLU A 384 -4.02 -37.63 -9.39
C GLU A 384 -3.90 -37.94 -7.91
N TRP A 385 -4.83 -38.72 -7.38
CA TRP A 385 -4.78 -39.19 -6.00
C TRP A 385 -5.05 -40.68 -5.94
N LYS A 386 -4.58 -41.34 -4.90
CA LYS A 386 -4.79 -42.72 -4.59
C LYS A 386 -5.00 -42.93 -3.11
N TYR A 387 -6.02 -43.68 -2.76
CA TYR A 387 -6.29 -44.11 -1.39
C TYR A 387 -6.18 -45.64 -1.28
N ASN A 388 -5.37 -46.11 -0.33
CA ASN A 388 -5.17 -47.53 -0.09
C ASN A 388 -6.21 -48.04 0.92
N LEU A 389 -6.94 -49.05 0.52
CA LEU A 389 -7.94 -49.72 1.33
C LEU A 389 -7.20 -50.71 2.26
N LYS A 390 -7.15 -50.42 3.55
CA LYS A 390 -6.60 -51.31 4.57
C LYS A 390 -7.69 -52.27 5.02
N ARG A 391 -7.37 -53.56 5.07
CA ARG A 391 -8.25 -54.62 5.59
C ARG A 391 -7.89 -54.96 7.00
#